data_da55019c8bce38bb5a0669356a4c24ee
#
_entry.id   da55019c8bce38bb5a0669356a4c24ee
#
_cell.length_a   1.000
_cell.length_b   1.000
_cell.length_c   1.000
_cell.angle_alpha   90.00
_cell.angle_beta   90.00
_cell.angle_gamma   90.00
#
_symmetry.space_group_name_H-M   'P 1'
#
loop_
_entity.id
_entity.type
_entity.pdbx_description
1 polymer ?
#
loop_
_entity_poly.entity_id
_entity_poly.type
_entity_poly.pdbx_seq_one_letter_code
_entity_poly.pdbx_strand_id
1 'polypeptide(L)'
;MANTTSGTTTFDKTFSIDEIIEEAFERIGLNSVAGYQMKSARRSLNILFQEWGNRGIHYWEIGELNLDLIEGQAEYKFFRSSGDGTSATSTPNGVYGISDVLEAQLRSNRTQTTQSDSPMTKVDRSTYAGFSNKLSKGTPNQYWVQRFIDH
;
A
#
# COMPACT_ATOMS: atom_id res chain seq x y z
N MET A 1 5.05 -3.66 -23.85
CA MET A 1 4.78 -4.46 -25.05
C MET A 1 4.08 -5.73 -24.62
N ALA A 2 2.90 -6.01 -25.17
CA ALA A 2 2.27 -7.30 -24.93
C ALA A 2 3.14 -8.41 -25.55
N ASN A 3 3.38 -9.46 -24.80
CA ASN A 3 4.13 -10.61 -25.32
C ASN A 3 3.23 -11.39 -26.29
N THR A 4 3.46 -11.22 -27.58
CA THR A 4 2.68 -11.87 -28.65
C THR A 4 3.15 -13.28 -29.00
N THR A 5 4.14 -13.81 -28.28
CA THR A 5 4.78 -15.09 -28.60
C THR A 5 4.23 -16.29 -27.83
N SER A 6 3.43 -16.08 -26.78
CA SER A 6 2.92 -17.16 -25.92
C SER A 6 1.52 -17.67 -26.28
N GLY A 7 0.97 -17.26 -27.41
CA GLY A 7 -0.37 -17.66 -27.83
C GLY A 7 -1.49 -17.02 -27.00
N THR A 8 -2.69 -17.59 -27.10
CA THR A 8 -3.90 -17.08 -26.40
C THR A 8 -4.06 -17.60 -24.97
N THR A 9 -3.10 -18.35 -24.45
CA THR A 9 -3.18 -18.89 -23.09
C THR A 9 -2.64 -17.87 -22.11
N THR A 10 -3.49 -17.28 -21.30
CA THR A 10 -3.08 -16.45 -20.16
C THR A 10 -2.81 -17.35 -18.97
N PHE A 11 -1.72 -17.09 -18.27
CA PHE A 11 -1.42 -17.74 -16.98
C PHE A 11 -2.07 -17.01 -15.80
N ASP A 12 -2.87 -15.98 -16.08
CA ASP A 12 -3.61 -15.26 -15.07
C ASP A 12 -4.72 -16.15 -14.51
N LYS A 13 -4.43 -16.74 -13.36
CA LYS A 13 -5.40 -17.53 -12.60
C LYS A 13 -6.07 -16.60 -11.59
N THR A 14 -7.24 -16.11 -11.95
CA THR A 14 -8.09 -15.37 -11.03
C THR A 14 -9.08 -16.34 -10.39
N PHE A 15 -8.81 -16.75 -9.16
CA PHE A 15 -9.82 -17.44 -8.36
C PHE A 15 -10.64 -16.41 -7.60
N SER A 16 -11.96 -16.52 -7.68
CA SER A 16 -12.83 -15.75 -6.82
C SER A 16 -12.74 -16.30 -5.37
N ILE A 17 -12.93 -15.44 -4.39
CA ILE A 17 -12.96 -15.87 -2.99
C ILE A 17 -14.03 -16.94 -2.77
N ASP A 18 -15.13 -16.85 -3.49
CA ASP A 18 -16.23 -17.81 -3.39
C ASP A 18 -15.84 -19.19 -3.90
N GLU A 19 -15.13 -19.27 -5.02
CA GLU A 19 -14.63 -20.55 -5.56
C GLU A 19 -13.64 -21.22 -4.59
N ILE A 20 -12.78 -20.42 -3.93
CA ILE A 20 -11.85 -20.95 -2.91
C ILE A 20 -12.62 -21.53 -1.73
N ILE A 21 -13.68 -20.85 -1.30
CA ILE A 21 -14.51 -21.30 -0.18
C ILE A 21 -15.33 -22.55 -0.57
N GLU A 22 -15.90 -22.58 -1.77
CA GLU A 22 -16.63 -23.73 -2.30
C GLU A 22 -15.71 -24.96 -2.38
N GLU A 23 -14.53 -24.83 -2.95
CA GLU A 23 -13.53 -25.91 -2.98
C GLU A 23 -13.16 -26.40 -1.57
N ALA A 24 -13.05 -25.49 -0.60
CA ALA A 24 -12.77 -25.87 0.79
C ALA A 24 -13.94 -26.69 1.40
N PHE A 25 -15.18 -26.34 1.09
CA PHE A 25 -16.35 -27.09 1.53
C PHE A 25 -16.46 -28.46 0.85
N GLU A 26 -16.18 -28.55 -0.44
CA GLU A 26 -16.14 -29.84 -1.18
C GLU A 26 -15.11 -30.80 -0.57
N ARG A 27 -13.92 -30.31 -0.21
CA ARG A 27 -12.88 -31.13 0.43
C ARG A 27 -13.28 -31.73 1.78
N ILE A 28 -14.17 -31.06 2.51
CA ILE A 28 -14.72 -31.58 3.77
C ILE A 28 -16.01 -32.41 3.56
N GLY A 29 -16.41 -32.61 2.30
CA GLY A 29 -17.55 -33.47 1.93
C GLY A 29 -18.91 -32.75 1.95
N LEU A 30 -18.96 -31.43 1.95
CA LEU A 30 -20.18 -30.63 1.89
C LEU A 30 -20.43 -30.14 0.46
N ASN A 31 -21.25 -30.87 -0.29
CA ASN A 31 -21.56 -30.54 -1.69
C ASN A 31 -22.61 -29.43 -1.85
N SER A 32 -23.26 -29.01 -0.77
CA SER A 32 -24.25 -27.91 -0.78
C SER A 32 -24.01 -27.00 0.38
N VAL A 33 -23.72 -25.74 0.09
CA VAL A 33 -23.37 -24.73 1.09
C VAL A 33 -24.51 -23.72 1.22
N ALA A 34 -25.03 -23.54 2.44
CA ALA A 34 -26.02 -22.51 2.69
C ALA A 34 -25.41 -21.12 2.73
N GLY A 35 -26.17 -20.09 2.31
CA GLY A 35 -25.67 -18.72 2.23
C GLY A 35 -25.12 -18.15 3.55
N TYR A 36 -25.60 -18.61 4.71
CA TYR A 36 -25.05 -18.22 6.01
C TYR A 36 -23.67 -18.83 6.27
N GLN A 37 -23.41 -20.04 5.76
CA GLN A 37 -22.11 -20.71 5.86
C GLN A 37 -21.08 -20.00 5.01
N MET A 38 -21.45 -19.57 3.79
CA MET A 38 -20.59 -18.74 2.93
C MET A 38 -20.21 -17.42 3.60
N LYS A 39 -21.18 -16.72 4.22
CA LYS A 39 -20.92 -15.49 4.97
C LYS A 39 -19.96 -15.70 6.15
N SER A 40 -20.13 -16.81 6.86
CA SER A 40 -19.25 -17.17 7.98
C SER A 40 -17.84 -17.49 7.50
N ALA A 41 -17.71 -18.26 6.42
CA ALA A 41 -16.42 -18.61 5.83
C ALA A 41 -15.68 -17.37 5.29
N ARG A 42 -16.36 -16.45 4.60
CA ARG A 42 -15.76 -15.17 4.17
C ARG A 42 -15.25 -14.35 5.34
N ARG A 43 -16.01 -14.28 6.44
CA ARG A 43 -15.58 -13.59 7.65
C ARG A 43 -14.32 -14.22 8.26
N SER A 44 -14.28 -15.54 8.35
CA SER A 44 -13.12 -16.28 8.86
C SER A 44 -11.89 -16.06 7.97
N LEU A 45 -12.06 -16.06 6.64
CA LEU A 45 -10.99 -15.78 5.69
C LEU A 45 -10.45 -14.36 5.86
N ASN A 46 -11.32 -13.36 6.02
CA ASN A 46 -10.90 -11.98 6.26
C ASN A 46 -10.11 -11.83 7.58
N ILE A 47 -10.53 -12.53 8.63
CA ILE A 47 -9.81 -12.55 9.90
C ILE A 47 -8.43 -13.19 9.73
N LEU A 48 -8.35 -14.28 8.96
CA LEU A 48 -7.08 -14.96 8.66
C LEU A 48 -6.12 -14.05 7.89
N PHE A 49 -6.59 -13.31 6.88
CA PHE A 49 -5.77 -12.34 6.16
C PHE A 49 -5.27 -11.21 7.06
N GLN A 50 -6.11 -10.71 7.97
CA GLN A 50 -5.69 -9.72 8.95
C GLN A 50 -4.63 -10.28 9.92
N GLU A 51 -4.77 -11.53 10.35
CA GLU A 51 -3.76 -12.19 11.17
C GLU A 51 -2.44 -12.34 10.41
N TRP A 52 -2.47 -12.73 9.14
CA TRP A 52 -1.27 -12.82 8.31
C TRP A 52 -0.63 -11.46 8.13
N GLY A 53 -1.41 -10.40 7.89
CA GLY A 53 -0.89 -9.02 7.85
C GLY A 53 -0.16 -8.63 9.14
N ASN A 54 -0.73 -8.97 10.31
CA ASN A 54 -0.09 -8.73 11.61
C ASN A 54 1.22 -9.51 11.80
N ARG A 55 1.34 -10.69 11.16
CA ARG A 55 2.58 -11.49 11.16
C ARG A 55 3.60 -11.04 10.11
N GLY A 56 3.33 -9.97 9.37
CA GLY A 56 4.21 -9.45 8.32
C GLY A 56 4.07 -10.17 6.97
N ILE A 57 3.06 -11.02 6.80
CA ILE A 57 2.75 -11.68 5.52
C ILE A 57 1.72 -10.82 4.78
N HIS A 58 2.20 -9.82 4.06
CA HIS A 58 1.33 -8.86 3.36
C HIS A 58 1.90 -8.42 2.00
N TYR A 59 2.60 -9.30 1.31
CA TYR A 59 3.24 -8.99 0.01
C TYR A 59 2.26 -8.50 -1.05
N TRP A 60 1.00 -8.91 -0.99
CA TRP A 60 -0.05 -8.46 -1.91
C TRP A 60 -0.57 -7.04 -1.61
N GLU A 61 -0.23 -6.48 -0.44
CA GLU A 61 -0.63 -5.14 -0.02
C GLU A 61 0.49 -4.11 -0.24
N ILE A 62 1.69 -4.55 -0.62
CA ILE A 62 2.82 -3.68 -0.84
C ILE A 62 2.74 -3.11 -2.25
N GLY A 63 2.63 -1.81 -2.35
CA GLY A 63 2.65 -1.07 -3.60
C GLY A 63 3.81 -0.07 -3.64
N GLU A 64 4.29 0.24 -4.83
CA GLU A 64 5.25 1.31 -5.07
C GLU A 64 4.53 2.58 -5.48
N LEU A 65 4.88 3.70 -4.85
CA LEU A 65 4.35 5.02 -5.15
C LEU A 65 5.48 5.98 -5.50
N ASN A 66 5.35 6.66 -6.63
CA ASN A 66 6.21 7.77 -6.99
C ASN A 66 5.57 9.10 -6.57
N LEU A 67 6.22 9.80 -5.66
CA LEU A 67 5.81 11.09 -5.14
C LEU A 67 6.71 12.19 -5.68
N ASP A 68 6.14 13.15 -6.41
CA ASP A 68 6.88 14.30 -6.87
C ASP A 68 7.04 15.31 -5.71
N LEU A 69 8.29 15.61 -5.33
CA LEU A 69 8.59 16.54 -4.28
C LEU A 69 8.49 17.99 -4.80
N ILE A 70 7.82 18.84 -4.04
CA ILE A 70 7.65 20.26 -4.33
C ILE A 70 8.60 21.04 -3.43
N GLU A 71 9.36 21.96 -4.01
CA GLU A 71 10.28 22.81 -3.27
C GLU A 71 9.55 23.60 -2.16
N GLY A 72 10.05 23.50 -0.95
CA GLY A 72 9.45 24.16 0.22
C GLY A 72 8.28 23.45 0.86
N GLN A 73 7.78 22.34 0.30
CA GLN A 73 6.73 21.54 0.89
C GLN A 73 7.35 20.40 1.72
N ALA A 74 7.14 20.43 3.03
CA ALA A 74 7.64 19.43 3.96
C ALA A 74 6.62 18.33 4.31
N GLU A 75 5.35 18.57 4.06
CA GLU A 75 4.26 17.68 4.48
C GLU A 75 3.44 17.22 3.27
N TYR A 76 3.23 15.91 3.19
CA TYR A 76 2.41 15.26 2.16
C TYR A 76 1.35 14.41 2.86
N LYS A 77 0.08 14.66 2.54
CA LYS A 77 -1.06 13.98 3.16
C LYS A 77 -1.58 12.89 2.24
N PHE A 78 -1.81 11.72 2.79
CA PHE A 78 -2.45 10.61 2.12
C PHE A 78 -3.81 10.36 2.75
N PHE A 79 -4.86 10.42 1.94
CA PHE A 79 -6.22 10.24 2.40
C PHE A 79 -6.68 8.81 2.20
N ARG A 80 -7.64 8.38 3.01
CA ARG A 80 -8.22 7.05 2.92
C ARG A 80 -9.08 6.86 1.69
N SER A 81 -9.78 7.90 1.27
CA SER A 81 -10.63 7.90 0.08
C SER A 81 -10.50 9.18 -0.72
N SER A 82 -10.98 9.17 -1.97
CA SER A 82 -10.97 10.33 -2.84
C SER A 82 -11.83 11.50 -2.34
N GLY A 83 -12.76 11.25 -1.42
CA GLY A 83 -13.65 12.25 -0.84
C GLY A 83 -13.10 12.91 0.44
N ASP A 84 -12.06 12.37 1.05
CA ASP A 84 -11.57 12.80 2.36
C ASP A 84 -10.69 14.06 2.31
N GLY A 85 -10.27 14.47 1.12
CA GLY A 85 -9.44 15.67 0.91
C GLY A 85 -10.03 16.62 -0.10
N THR A 86 -10.13 17.89 0.29
CA THR A 86 -10.62 18.97 -0.58
C THR A 86 -9.54 19.59 -1.45
N SER A 87 -8.28 19.26 -1.24
CA SER A 87 -7.15 19.83 -1.97
C SER A 87 -6.40 18.78 -2.77
N ALA A 88 -6.35 18.97 -4.07
CA ALA A 88 -5.57 18.15 -5.01
C ALA A 88 -4.06 18.10 -4.70
N THR A 89 -3.57 19.03 -3.87
CA THR A 89 -2.16 19.15 -3.50
C THR A 89 -1.74 18.12 -2.43
N SER A 90 -2.68 17.43 -1.83
CA SER A 90 -2.43 16.62 -0.63
C SER A 90 -2.50 15.12 -0.86
N THR A 91 -2.94 14.66 -2.04
CA THR A 91 -2.96 13.24 -2.38
C THR A 91 -2.12 13.01 -3.64
N PRO A 92 -0.88 12.57 -3.51
CA PRO A 92 -0.03 12.37 -4.67
C PRO A 92 -0.60 11.29 -5.58
N ASN A 93 -0.71 11.60 -6.88
CA ASN A 93 -1.07 10.64 -7.93
C ASN A 93 -2.35 9.83 -7.70
N GLY A 94 -3.29 10.36 -6.93
CA GLY A 94 -4.57 9.69 -6.68
C GLY A 94 -4.48 8.40 -5.85
N VAL A 95 -3.42 8.22 -5.10
CA VAL A 95 -3.25 7.05 -4.22
C VAL A 95 -3.92 7.30 -2.88
N TYR A 96 -4.81 6.39 -2.53
CA TYR A 96 -5.59 6.45 -1.29
C TYR A 96 -5.34 5.20 -0.44
N GLY A 97 -5.60 5.30 0.85
CA GLY A 97 -5.60 4.14 1.73
C GLY A 97 -4.22 3.62 2.14
N ILE A 98 -3.20 4.48 2.12
CA ILE A 98 -1.87 4.11 2.61
C ILE A 98 -1.91 3.92 4.12
N SER A 99 -1.57 2.71 4.57
CA SER A 99 -1.52 2.37 6.00
C SER A 99 -0.17 2.69 6.63
N ASP A 100 0.93 2.47 5.92
CA ASP A 100 2.29 2.81 6.36
C ASP A 100 3.22 2.99 5.16
N VAL A 101 4.36 3.63 5.41
CA VAL A 101 5.49 3.70 4.49
C VAL A 101 6.59 2.81 5.04
N LEU A 102 6.89 1.72 4.35
CA LEU A 102 7.91 0.75 4.75
C LEU A 102 9.30 1.32 4.53
N GLU A 103 9.54 1.83 3.33
CA GLU A 103 10.79 2.46 2.93
C GLU A 103 10.53 3.63 1.98
N ALA A 104 11.46 4.53 1.91
CA ALA A 104 11.44 5.63 0.94
C ALA A 104 12.85 5.87 0.39
N GLN A 105 12.89 6.20 -0.88
CA GLN A 105 14.12 6.55 -1.58
C GLN A 105 13.92 7.86 -2.31
N LEU A 106 14.93 8.72 -2.24
CA LEU A 106 14.95 9.95 -3.00
C LEU A 106 15.57 9.67 -4.37
N ARG A 107 14.78 9.85 -5.42
CA ARG A 107 15.24 9.73 -6.81
C ARG A 107 15.62 11.08 -7.36
N SER A 108 16.87 11.24 -7.75
CA SER A 108 17.38 12.41 -8.45
C SER A 108 17.60 12.11 -9.93
N ASN A 109 17.55 13.15 -10.77
CA ASN A 109 17.72 13.05 -12.22
C ASN A 109 16.78 12.04 -12.88
N ARG A 110 15.50 12.04 -12.47
CA ARG A 110 14.46 11.17 -13.04
C ARG A 110 14.48 11.28 -14.57
N THR A 111 14.37 10.14 -15.25
CA THR A 111 14.40 10.00 -16.72
C THR A 111 15.73 10.24 -17.41
N GLN A 112 16.80 10.53 -16.68
CA GLN A 112 18.14 10.68 -17.24
C GLN A 112 18.98 9.42 -17.03
N THR A 113 20.03 9.25 -17.84
CA THR A 113 20.99 8.14 -17.69
C THR A 113 21.82 8.24 -16.40
N THR A 114 21.81 9.40 -15.76
CA THR A 114 22.49 9.70 -14.49
C THR A 114 21.53 9.61 -13.30
N GLN A 115 20.37 8.96 -13.46
CA GLN A 115 19.43 8.75 -12.37
C GLN A 115 20.12 8.05 -11.19
N SER A 116 19.88 8.56 -9.99
CA SER A 116 20.42 8.00 -8.75
C SER A 116 19.34 7.97 -7.67
N ASP A 117 19.27 6.85 -6.97
CA ASP A 117 18.34 6.63 -5.86
C ASP A 117 19.14 6.62 -4.55
N SER A 118 18.75 7.47 -3.61
CA SER A 118 19.38 7.58 -2.30
C SER A 118 18.35 7.16 -1.22
N PRO A 119 18.70 6.23 -0.32
CA PRO A 119 17.77 5.79 0.73
C PRO A 119 17.52 6.92 1.72
N MET A 120 16.28 7.02 2.18
CA MET A 120 15.86 7.94 3.24
C MET A 120 15.66 7.18 4.54
N THR A 121 16.06 7.79 5.66
CA THR A 121 15.91 7.18 6.98
C THR A 121 14.54 7.52 7.59
N LYS A 122 13.80 6.48 7.98
CA LYS A 122 12.56 6.65 8.75
C LYS A 122 12.90 7.03 10.19
N VAL A 123 12.36 8.15 10.66
CA VAL A 123 12.53 8.61 12.04
C VAL A 123 11.23 8.45 12.83
N ASP A 124 11.35 8.26 14.14
CA ASP A 124 10.22 8.18 15.04
C ASP A 124 9.74 9.58 15.47
N ARG A 125 8.60 9.62 16.16
CA ARG A 125 7.99 10.87 16.64
C ARG A 125 8.90 11.62 17.63
N SER A 126 9.59 10.90 18.49
CA SER A 126 10.45 11.50 19.54
C SER A 126 11.69 12.14 18.90
N THR A 127 12.30 11.48 17.95
CA THR A 127 13.42 12.01 17.17
C THR A 127 12.99 13.24 16.37
N TYR A 128 11.85 13.19 15.69
CA TYR A 128 11.31 14.33 14.95
C TYR A 128 11.01 15.52 15.89
N ALA A 129 10.44 15.26 17.06
CA ALA A 129 10.18 16.30 18.06
C ALA A 129 11.44 16.99 18.56
N GLY A 130 12.55 16.26 18.64
CA GLY A 130 13.86 16.75 19.07
C GLY A 130 14.58 17.65 18.06
N PHE A 131 14.15 17.71 16.81
CA PHE A 131 14.76 18.61 15.82
C PHE A 131 14.51 20.07 16.18
N SER A 132 15.59 20.82 16.38
CA SER A 132 15.53 22.24 16.75
C SER A 132 15.00 23.12 15.62
N ASN A 133 15.31 22.77 14.38
CA ASN A 133 14.85 23.52 13.18
C ASN A 133 14.14 22.59 12.21
N LYS A 134 12.81 22.65 12.19
CA LYS A 134 11.95 21.88 11.28
C LYS A 134 11.69 22.57 9.94
N LEU A 135 12.13 23.84 9.80
CA LEU A 135 11.96 24.65 8.60
C LEU A 135 13.23 24.75 7.76
N SER A 136 14.28 23.98 8.10
CA SER A 136 15.49 23.94 7.35
C SER A 136 15.23 23.40 5.94
N LYS A 137 15.68 24.16 4.94
CA LYS A 137 15.56 23.78 3.53
C LYS A 137 16.77 22.99 3.10
N GLY A 138 16.57 22.00 2.26
CA GLY A 138 17.64 21.17 1.72
C GLY A 138 17.10 19.92 1.08
N THR A 139 17.98 19.07 0.58
CA THR A 139 17.63 17.75 0.07
C THR A 139 17.18 16.87 1.22
N PRO A 140 15.97 16.29 1.17
CA PRO A 140 15.48 15.46 2.25
C PRO A 140 16.27 14.14 2.33
N ASN A 141 16.66 13.76 3.55
CA ASN A 141 17.34 12.51 3.84
C ASN A 141 16.64 11.69 4.90
N GLN A 142 15.61 12.26 5.51
CA GLN A 142 14.81 11.62 6.56
C GLN A 142 13.33 11.86 6.31
N TYR A 143 12.51 10.94 6.79
CA TYR A 143 11.05 11.08 6.75
C TYR A 143 10.42 10.54 8.01
N TRP A 144 9.28 11.08 8.36
CA TRP A 144 8.45 10.66 9.48
C TRP A 144 7.02 10.43 9.02
N VAL A 145 6.41 9.35 9.49
CA VAL A 145 5.03 8.99 9.15
C VAL A 145 4.15 9.25 10.36
N GLN A 146 3.21 10.16 10.21
CA GLN A 146 2.16 10.40 11.20
C GLN A 146 0.87 9.76 10.74
N ARG A 147 0.31 8.90 11.57
CA ARG A 147 -1.01 8.31 11.34
C ARG A 147 -2.04 9.09 12.15
N PHE A 148 -3.10 9.50 11.48
CA PHE A 148 -4.28 10.05 12.14
C PHE A 148 -5.34 8.96 12.22
N ILE A 149 -6.03 8.91 13.35
CA ILE A 149 -7.24 8.12 13.49
C ILE A 149 -8.37 9.05 13.08
N ASP A 150 -9.03 8.74 11.97
CA ASP A 150 -10.26 9.41 11.57
C ASP A 150 -11.35 9.06 12.57
N HIS A 151 -11.99 10.09 13.12
CA HIS A 151 -13.14 9.99 14.00
C HIS A 151 -14.42 10.10 13.20
#